data_57bcd7e24b4d29e9b12bcc3f90ce28d1
#
_entry.id   57bcd7e24b4d29e9b12bcc3f90ce28d1
#
_cell.length_a   1.000
_cell.length_b   1.000
_cell.length_c   1.000
_cell.angle_alpha   90.00
_cell.angle_beta   90.00
_cell.angle_gamma   90.00
#
_symmetry.space_group_name_H-M   'P 1'
#
loop_
_entity.id
_entity.type
_entity.pdbx_description
1 polymer ?
#
loop_
_entity_poly.entity_id
_entity_poly.type
_entity_poly.pdbx_seq_one_letter_code
_entity_poly.pdbx_strand_id
1 'polypeptide(L)'
;MNAVKTLLCSFSSGERKRSSTLKSLKRSKSCRTKSSSSSSSSSSQNGKTKAAATSTDKDEKSLPFRAIPGGTPEDPSNARKGRNDGRPTYCPPSYAAMCMDAFGSVQDALNDGEKLLEVEFPAVPGEDADYKAASDVYIDANVQYALVIGSSLYEKLGKRVQICLPDGVEFRRAKKVFSNSLMMSEGVTLNTLDGKKQDASITGMFQKMSAGRGLRSGSADDEMDDDFENADVFIIVNVSCGELPDVEQFVKTTSGGRPIIMLNNQLDTLRADLGLFSFPPKSLHYDFLSYFKPVFYLRSRAYSRSITVSPFVVNYSGAVFREYPAPWQVMIKQSNGVLACIAEDEDRFTLGEAKEEMLIALGLSDPEGSFMKTARSGLVVNTWWEEEDDAEKSDAWRT
;
A
#
# COMPACT_ATOMS: atom_id res chain seq x y z
N MET A 1 -22.79 -7.00 -12.36
CA MET A 1 -22.23 -5.87 -13.16
C MET A 1 -22.70 -4.48 -12.72
N ASN A 2 -23.93 -4.32 -12.23
CA ASN A 2 -24.44 -3.00 -11.83
C ASN A 2 -23.91 -2.52 -10.47
N ALA A 3 -23.81 -3.38 -9.47
CA ALA A 3 -23.33 -3.03 -8.13
C ALA A 3 -21.87 -2.56 -8.16
N VAL A 4 -21.00 -3.26 -8.86
CA VAL A 4 -19.59 -2.89 -9.02
C VAL A 4 -19.43 -1.53 -9.74
N LYS A 5 -20.26 -1.25 -10.77
CA LYS A 5 -20.24 0.05 -11.44
C LYS A 5 -20.65 1.20 -10.52
N THR A 6 -21.62 0.99 -9.63
CA THR A 6 -22.07 2.03 -8.68
C THR A 6 -21.04 2.27 -7.59
N LEU A 7 -20.40 1.22 -7.09
CA LEU A 7 -19.28 1.35 -6.16
C LEU A 7 -18.08 2.08 -6.79
N LEU A 8 -17.83 1.85 -8.09
CA LEU A 8 -16.76 2.53 -8.84
C LEU A 8 -17.03 4.03 -9.04
N CYS A 9 -18.30 4.45 -9.19
CA CYS A 9 -18.66 5.86 -9.29
C CYS A 9 -18.43 6.64 -7.98
N SER A 10 -18.46 5.99 -6.82
CA SER A 10 -18.19 6.66 -5.54
C SER A 10 -16.72 7.08 -5.38
N PHE A 11 -15.79 6.45 -6.10
CA PHE A 11 -14.37 6.85 -6.13
C PHE A 11 -14.11 8.18 -6.86
N SER A 12 -14.98 8.56 -7.81
CA SER A 12 -14.75 9.78 -8.63
C SER A 12 -15.40 11.04 -8.06
N SER A 13 -16.26 10.94 -7.04
CA SER A 13 -17.05 12.07 -6.53
C SER A 13 -16.54 12.69 -5.21
N GLY A 14 -15.32 12.37 -4.79
CA GLY A 14 -14.67 12.90 -3.58
C GLY A 14 -14.24 14.38 -3.64
N GLU A 15 -14.48 15.09 -4.72
CA GLU A 15 -14.29 16.54 -4.80
C GLU A 15 -15.40 17.28 -4.03
N ARG A 16 -15.22 17.44 -2.74
CA ARG A 16 -16.03 18.40 -1.97
C ARG A 16 -15.64 19.81 -2.33
N LYS A 17 -16.55 20.54 -2.98
CA LYS A 17 -16.50 21.98 -3.11
C LYS A 17 -16.41 22.60 -1.71
N ARG A 18 -15.26 23.13 -1.33
CA ARG A 18 -15.11 24.01 -0.18
C ARG A 18 -15.61 25.40 -0.54
N SER A 19 -16.69 25.86 0.08
CA SER A 19 -17.10 27.25 0.06
C SER A 19 -16.14 28.03 0.96
N SER A 20 -15.44 28.97 0.37
CA SER A 20 -14.56 29.93 1.03
C SER A 20 -15.37 31.02 1.73
N THR A 21 -15.30 31.08 3.05
CA THR A 21 -15.65 32.30 3.81
C THR A 21 -14.41 32.70 4.59
N LEU A 22 -13.58 33.55 3.98
CA LEU A 22 -12.46 34.21 4.62
C LEU A 22 -12.98 35.43 5.39
N LYS A 23 -12.94 35.39 6.71
CA LYS A 23 -12.97 36.60 7.55
C LYS A 23 -11.56 37.08 7.81
N SER A 24 -11.30 38.28 7.33
CA SER A 24 -10.08 39.05 7.52
C SER A 24 -9.80 39.37 8.99
N LEU A 25 -8.59 39.13 9.44
CA LEU A 25 -8.03 39.79 10.63
C LEU A 25 -6.69 40.44 10.28
N LYS A 26 -6.74 41.77 10.18
CA LYS A 26 -5.57 42.63 10.12
C LYS A 26 -4.81 42.58 11.45
N ARG A 27 -3.49 42.43 11.40
CA ARG A 27 -2.61 43.04 12.39
C ARG A 27 -1.23 43.37 11.82
N SER A 28 -0.96 44.67 11.81
CA SER A 28 0.26 45.38 11.49
C SER A 28 1.38 45.13 12.53
N LYS A 29 2.64 45.10 12.08
CA LYS A 29 3.75 45.97 12.57
C LYS A 29 5.03 45.67 11.81
N SER A 30 5.43 46.61 11.12
CA SER A 30 6.68 47.35 10.85
C SER A 30 7.90 46.87 11.66
N CYS A 31 8.97 46.52 10.94
CA CYS A 31 10.32 47.04 11.30
C CYS A 31 11.22 47.12 10.05
N ARG A 32 11.81 48.27 9.93
CA ARG A 32 12.59 48.82 8.84
C ARG A 32 14.05 48.76 9.25
N THR A 33 14.95 48.25 8.41
CA THR A 33 16.35 48.75 8.43
C THR A 33 16.96 48.66 7.02
N LYS A 34 17.69 49.73 6.77
CA LYS A 34 18.27 50.26 5.53
C LYS A 34 19.57 49.54 5.11
N SER A 35 19.75 49.52 3.80
CA SER A 35 20.82 50.10 2.96
C SER A 35 22.12 49.31 2.96
N SER A 36 22.74 49.08 1.85
CA SER A 36 23.43 50.08 1.01
C SER A 36 23.85 49.51 -0.34
N SER A 37 23.81 50.35 -1.29
CA SER A 37 24.23 50.26 -2.67
C SER A 37 25.77 50.16 -2.83
N SER A 38 26.23 49.46 -3.88
CA SER A 38 27.33 49.95 -4.68
C SER A 38 27.32 49.35 -6.09
N SER A 39 27.28 50.28 -7.01
CA SER A 39 27.38 50.17 -8.45
C SER A 39 28.83 50.01 -8.90
N SER A 40 29.09 49.26 -9.96
CA SER A 40 30.11 49.68 -10.94
C SER A 40 29.88 48.97 -12.27
N SER A 41 29.86 49.83 -13.25
CA SER A 41 29.71 49.69 -14.69
C SER A 41 31.05 49.31 -15.38
N SER A 42 30.97 48.67 -16.54
CA SER A 42 31.61 48.99 -17.83
C SER A 42 31.74 47.71 -18.65
N SER A 43 31.27 47.71 -19.79
CA SER A 43 31.44 48.19 -21.15
C SER A 43 31.92 47.06 -22.07
N SER A 44 31.03 46.81 -23.04
CA SER A 44 31.16 46.46 -24.45
C SER A 44 32.51 45.95 -25.01
N GLN A 45 32.44 44.91 -25.84
CA GLN A 45 32.81 45.02 -27.25
C GLN A 45 32.33 43.82 -28.11
N ASN A 46 31.91 44.16 -29.30
CA ASN A 46 31.46 43.33 -30.39
C ASN A 46 32.60 42.47 -31.00
N GLY A 47 32.25 41.28 -31.43
CA GLY A 47 33.08 40.48 -32.34
C GLY A 47 32.22 39.49 -33.11
N LYS A 48 31.77 39.87 -34.31
CA LYS A 48 31.19 38.95 -35.31
C LYS A 48 32.33 38.13 -35.91
N THR A 49 32.20 36.82 -35.89
CA THR A 49 32.76 35.96 -36.94
C THR A 49 31.85 34.80 -37.26
N LYS A 50 31.55 34.67 -38.53
CA LYS A 50 30.92 33.55 -39.21
C LYS A 50 31.94 32.37 -39.20
N ALA A 51 31.49 31.13 -38.98
CA ALA A 51 31.74 30.06 -39.92
C ALA A 51 31.30 28.70 -39.39
N ALA A 52 30.69 27.96 -40.28
CA ALA A 52 30.74 26.55 -40.52
C ALA A 52 30.09 25.61 -39.51
N ALA A 53 28.97 25.06 -39.94
CA ALA A 53 28.41 23.81 -39.50
C ALA A 53 29.42 22.68 -39.69
N THR A 54 29.74 21.99 -38.59
CA THR A 54 30.28 20.66 -38.64
C THR A 54 29.43 19.85 -37.63
N SER A 55 28.60 19.01 -38.19
CA SER A 55 27.90 17.95 -37.49
C SER A 55 28.94 17.01 -36.89
N THR A 56 29.10 17.04 -35.58
CA THR A 56 29.67 15.95 -34.85
C THR A 56 28.53 15.33 -34.04
N ASP A 57 27.99 14.26 -34.57
CA ASP A 57 27.30 13.21 -33.82
C ASP A 57 28.16 12.88 -32.59
N LYS A 58 27.84 13.44 -31.46
CA LYS A 58 28.26 12.91 -30.18
C LYS A 58 27.24 11.86 -29.84
N ASP A 59 27.61 10.62 -30.08
CA ASP A 59 27.03 9.46 -29.44
C ASP A 59 26.80 9.78 -27.96
N GLU A 60 25.59 10.20 -27.67
CA GLU A 60 25.02 10.11 -26.33
C GLU A 60 24.91 8.61 -26.08
N LYS A 61 25.94 8.03 -25.45
CA LYS A 61 25.88 6.69 -24.88
C LYS A 61 24.74 6.71 -23.86
N SER A 62 23.52 6.52 -24.35
CA SER A 62 22.43 6.03 -23.55
C SER A 62 22.93 4.78 -22.82
N LEU A 63 23.01 4.86 -21.50
CA LEU A 63 23.19 3.70 -20.64
C LEU A 63 22.28 2.59 -21.17
N PRO A 64 22.75 1.34 -21.24
CA PRO A 64 21.92 0.25 -21.70
C PRO A 64 20.82 0.02 -20.68
N PHE A 65 19.77 0.82 -20.82
CA PHE A 65 18.47 0.45 -20.29
C PHE A 65 18.18 -0.88 -20.99
N ARG A 66 18.17 -1.96 -20.23
CA ARG A 66 17.68 -3.24 -20.73
C ARG A 66 16.31 -2.93 -21.31
N ALA A 67 16.21 -2.83 -22.62
CA ALA A 67 14.97 -2.49 -23.28
C ALA A 67 13.97 -3.59 -22.94
N ILE A 68 13.18 -3.36 -21.91
CA ILE A 68 12.01 -4.17 -21.64
C ILE A 68 11.06 -3.78 -22.77
N PRO A 69 10.58 -4.71 -23.57
CA PRO A 69 9.58 -4.44 -24.60
C PRO A 69 8.31 -3.98 -23.88
N GLY A 70 8.20 -2.69 -23.60
CA GLY A 70 7.07 -2.10 -22.89
C GLY A 70 6.31 -1.23 -23.86
N GLY A 71 5.09 -1.61 -24.16
CA GLY A 71 4.12 -0.72 -24.78
C GLY A 71 3.75 0.43 -23.81
N THR A 72 3.03 1.40 -24.31
CA THR A 72 2.41 2.44 -23.48
C THR A 72 1.37 1.82 -22.53
N PRO A 73 1.00 2.47 -21.42
CA PRO A 73 -0.02 1.96 -20.49
C PRO A 73 -1.38 1.61 -21.13
N GLU A 74 -1.65 2.20 -22.28
CA GLU A 74 -2.89 1.98 -23.06
C GLU A 74 -2.72 0.87 -24.13
N ASP A 75 -1.50 0.37 -24.31
CA ASP A 75 -1.22 -0.68 -25.29
C ASP A 75 -1.70 -2.04 -24.74
N PRO A 76 -2.55 -2.78 -25.49
CA PRO A 76 -2.94 -4.14 -25.12
C PRO A 76 -1.78 -5.10 -24.88
N SER A 77 -0.60 -4.86 -25.48
CA SER A 77 0.63 -5.61 -25.22
C SER A 77 1.16 -5.48 -23.79
N ASN A 78 0.68 -4.46 -23.06
CA ASN A 78 0.99 -4.22 -21.67
C ASN A 78 0.18 -5.08 -20.70
N ALA A 79 -0.84 -5.76 -21.21
CA ALA A 79 -1.56 -6.76 -20.45
C ALA A 79 -0.66 -7.98 -20.18
N ARG A 80 -0.90 -8.63 -19.06
CA ARG A 80 -0.27 -9.90 -18.70
C ARG A 80 -0.50 -10.93 -19.83
N LYS A 81 0.57 -11.50 -20.36
CA LYS A 81 0.53 -12.39 -21.53
C LYS A 81 0.12 -13.82 -21.20
N GLY A 82 0.48 -14.29 -20.02
CA GLY A 82 0.21 -15.63 -19.53
C GLY A 82 -0.07 -15.67 -18.05
N ARG A 83 -0.47 -16.83 -17.52
CA ARG A 83 -0.81 -16.97 -16.10
C ARG A 83 0.39 -16.69 -15.19
N ASN A 84 1.60 -17.05 -15.62
CA ASN A 84 2.83 -16.97 -14.82
C ASN A 84 3.77 -15.84 -15.28
N ASP A 85 3.37 -15.04 -16.26
CA ASP A 85 4.19 -13.93 -16.74
C ASP A 85 3.97 -12.69 -15.88
N GLY A 86 5.06 -12.04 -15.47
CA GLY A 86 5.01 -10.72 -14.82
C GLY A 86 4.60 -9.63 -15.81
N ARG A 87 4.14 -8.50 -15.28
CA ARG A 87 3.83 -7.33 -16.11
C ARG A 87 5.10 -6.57 -16.45
N PRO A 88 5.38 -6.26 -17.73
CA PRO A 88 6.52 -5.44 -18.10
C PRO A 88 6.40 -4.00 -17.57
N THR A 89 5.17 -3.48 -17.49
CA THR A 89 4.86 -2.19 -16.89
C THR A 89 3.55 -2.26 -16.12
N TYR A 90 3.38 -1.37 -15.13
CA TYR A 90 2.14 -1.26 -14.39
C TYR A 90 1.74 0.21 -14.17
N CYS A 91 0.56 0.57 -14.63
CA CYS A 91 -0.01 1.89 -14.46
C CYS A 91 -1.55 1.80 -14.49
N PRO A 92 -2.18 1.38 -13.38
CA PRO A 92 -3.63 1.26 -13.35
C PRO A 92 -4.28 2.65 -13.49
N PRO A 93 -5.31 2.81 -14.33
CA PRO A 93 -5.97 4.10 -14.55
C PRO A 93 -6.74 4.59 -13.32
N SER A 94 -7.01 3.71 -12.37
CA SER A 94 -7.74 4.03 -11.14
C SER A 94 -7.53 2.96 -10.07
N TYR A 95 -7.83 3.29 -8.82
CA TYR A 95 -7.90 2.30 -7.74
C TYR A 95 -8.93 1.20 -8.01
N ALA A 96 -10.01 1.53 -8.70
CA ALA A 96 -11.01 0.55 -9.10
C ALA A 96 -10.43 -0.50 -10.06
N ALA A 97 -9.63 -0.08 -11.04
CA ALA A 97 -8.93 -1.01 -11.93
C ALA A 97 -7.94 -1.88 -11.15
N MET A 98 -7.21 -1.28 -10.22
CA MET A 98 -6.29 -2.01 -9.34
C MET A 98 -7.02 -3.05 -8.45
N CYS A 99 -8.20 -2.72 -7.92
CA CYS A 99 -9.04 -3.69 -7.21
C CYS A 99 -9.46 -4.87 -8.10
N MET A 100 -9.69 -4.62 -9.39
CA MET A 100 -10.03 -5.70 -10.33
C MET A 100 -8.84 -6.59 -10.66
N ASP A 101 -7.63 -6.02 -10.77
CA ASP A 101 -6.40 -6.80 -10.90
C ASP A 101 -6.18 -7.67 -9.65
N ALA A 102 -6.33 -7.07 -8.46
CA ALA A 102 -6.25 -7.79 -7.19
C ALA A 102 -7.29 -8.90 -7.07
N PHE A 103 -8.54 -8.64 -7.50
CA PHE A 103 -9.57 -9.68 -7.55
C PHE A 103 -9.14 -10.85 -8.45
N GLY A 104 -8.54 -10.57 -9.61
CA GLY A 104 -8.01 -11.62 -10.50
C GLY A 104 -6.99 -12.51 -9.79
N SER A 105 -6.04 -11.89 -9.09
CA SER A 105 -5.02 -12.61 -8.31
C SER A 105 -5.61 -13.42 -7.15
N VAL A 106 -6.60 -12.85 -6.44
CA VAL A 106 -7.33 -13.58 -5.39
C VAL A 106 -8.07 -14.78 -5.98
N GLN A 107 -8.75 -14.60 -7.11
CA GLN A 107 -9.46 -15.68 -7.79
C GLN A 107 -8.51 -16.82 -8.19
N ASP A 108 -7.37 -16.49 -8.78
CA ASP A 108 -6.37 -17.49 -9.16
C ASP A 108 -5.85 -18.26 -7.94
N ALA A 109 -5.49 -17.55 -6.85
CA ALA A 109 -5.03 -18.18 -5.62
C ALA A 109 -6.09 -19.08 -4.97
N LEU A 110 -7.36 -18.65 -4.94
CA LEU A 110 -8.45 -19.48 -4.43
C LEU A 110 -8.67 -20.74 -5.28
N ASN A 111 -8.51 -20.65 -6.60
CA ASN A 111 -8.59 -21.79 -7.51
C ASN A 111 -7.45 -22.78 -7.29
N ASP A 112 -6.27 -22.29 -6.92
CA ASP A 112 -5.10 -23.10 -6.57
C ASP A 112 -5.18 -23.68 -5.14
N GLY A 113 -6.23 -23.31 -4.38
CA GLY A 113 -6.50 -23.85 -3.04
C GLY A 113 -5.83 -23.08 -1.90
N GLU A 114 -5.23 -21.94 -2.18
CA GLU A 114 -4.65 -21.05 -1.17
C GLU A 114 -5.75 -20.47 -0.28
N LYS A 115 -5.46 -20.33 1.02
CA LYS A 115 -6.48 -19.94 2.00
C LYS A 115 -6.13 -18.71 2.82
N LEU A 116 -4.86 -18.44 3.05
CA LEU A 116 -4.40 -17.28 3.79
C LEU A 116 -3.71 -16.33 2.82
N LEU A 117 -4.41 -15.26 2.45
CA LEU A 117 -4.03 -14.36 1.38
C LEU A 117 -3.74 -12.97 1.90
N GLU A 118 -2.73 -12.32 1.33
CA GLU A 118 -2.42 -10.91 1.56
C GLU A 118 -2.66 -10.12 0.28
N VAL A 119 -3.40 -9.01 0.39
CA VAL A 119 -3.59 -8.02 -0.67
C VAL A 119 -3.14 -6.67 -0.14
N GLU A 120 -2.16 -6.05 -0.78
CA GLU A 120 -1.61 -4.75 -0.39
C GLU A 120 -1.66 -3.76 -1.54
N PHE A 121 -2.25 -2.58 -1.27
CA PHE A 121 -2.31 -1.45 -2.18
C PHE A 121 -1.35 -0.34 -1.73
N PRO A 122 -0.88 0.52 -2.65
CA PRO A 122 -0.13 1.70 -2.29
C PRO A 122 -0.99 2.63 -1.43
N ALA A 123 -0.35 3.40 -0.56
CA ALA A 123 -1.05 4.38 0.25
C ALA A 123 -1.84 5.36 -0.63
N VAL A 124 -3.05 5.69 -0.21
CA VAL A 124 -3.86 6.71 -0.90
C VAL A 124 -3.10 8.03 -0.88
N PRO A 125 -2.90 8.69 -2.04
CA PRO A 125 -2.22 9.97 -2.05
C PRO A 125 -3.04 11.01 -1.26
N GLY A 126 -2.46 11.51 -0.17
CA GLY A 126 -2.97 12.63 0.59
C GLY A 126 -2.30 13.92 0.12
N GLU A 127 -3.04 15.01 0.00
CA GLU A 127 -2.47 16.33 -0.31
C GLU A 127 -1.57 16.83 0.83
N ASP A 128 -1.81 16.34 2.05
CA ASP A 128 -1.01 16.63 3.23
C ASP A 128 -0.59 15.29 3.86
N ALA A 129 0.68 14.96 3.71
CA ALA A 129 1.30 13.79 4.34
C ALA A 129 1.36 13.88 5.88
N ASP A 130 0.62 14.79 6.49
CA ASP A 130 0.48 14.90 7.92
C ASP A 130 -0.42 13.78 8.45
N TYR A 131 0.24 12.84 9.07
CA TYR A 131 -0.16 11.55 9.62
C TYR A 131 -1.54 11.50 10.33
N LYS A 132 -2.09 12.61 10.80
CA LYS A 132 -3.34 12.62 11.57
C LYS A 132 -4.60 12.92 10.77
N ALA A 133 -4.50 13.56 9.63
CA ALA A 133 -5.66 13.84 8.77
C ALA A 133 -5.97 12.68 7.81
N ALA A 134 -4.99 11.79 7.60
CA ALA A 134 -5.08 10.67 6.65
C ALA A 134 -5.78 9.44 7.22
N SER A 135 -5.88 9.26 8.55
CA SER A 135 -6.35 8.01 9.15
C SER A 135 -7.77 7.65 8.73
N ASP A 136 -8.70 8.57 8.83
CA ASP A 136 -10.11 8.30 8.49
C ASP A 136 -10.32 8.01 7.02
N VAL A 137 -9.61 8.73 6.15
CA VAL A 137 -9.66 8.52 4.69
C VAL A 137 -9.09 7.15 4.34
N TYR A 138 -8.02 6.76 5.02
CA TYR A 138 -7.35 5.49 4.81
C TYR A 138 -8.23 4.30 5.26
N ILE A 139 -8.79 4.39 6.46
CA ILE A 139 -9.72 3.40 7.02
C ILE A 139 -10.93 3.21 6.11
N ASP A 140 -11.55 4.32 5.67
CA ASP A 140 -12.70 4.28 4.78
C ASP A 140 -12.34 3.71 3.39
N ALA A 141 -11.16 4.04 2.86
CA ALA A 141 -10.69 3.49 1.60
C ALA A 141 -10.51 1.96 1.66
N ASN A 142 -9.97 1.43 2.76
CA ASN A 142 -9.81 -0.02 2.94
C ASN A 142 -11.15 -0.75 2.95
N VAL A 143 -12.15 -0.22 3.64
CA VAL A 143 -13.51 -0.78 3.62
C VAL A 143 -14.08 -0.72 2.20
N GLN A 144 -13.85 0.37 1.47
CA GLN A 144 -14.32 0.51 0.10
C GLN A 144 -13.66 -0.50 -0.85
N TYR A 145 -12.35 -0.73 -0.73
CA TYR A 145 -11.64 -1.78 -1.49
C TYR A 145 -12.20 -3.16 -1.17
N ALA A 146 -12.44 -3.45 0.13
CA ALA A 146 -13.03 -4.71 0.56
C ALA A 146 -14.43 -4.93 -0.02
N LEU A 147 -15.26 -3.89 -0.09
CA LEU A 147 -16.58 -3.95 -0.72
C LEU A 147 -16.49 -4.24 -2.22
N VAL A 148 -15.55 -3.62 -2.94
CA VAL A 148 -15.36 -3.88 -4.39
C VAL A 148 -14.90 -5.30 -4.64
N ILE A 149 -13.90 -5.78 -3.91
CA ILE A 149 -13.37 -7.15 -4.05
C ILE A 149 -14.44 -8.17 -3.61
N GLY A 150 -15.10 -7.93 -2.47
CA GLY A 150 -16.15 -8.79 -1.94
C GLY A 150 -17.34 -8.92 -2.89
N SER A 151 -17.82 -7.82 -3.45
CA SER A 151 -18.90 -7.84 -4.47
C SER A 151 -18.46 -8.60 -5.72
N SER A 152 -17.19 -8.47 -6.14
CA SER A 152 -16.67 -9.22 -7.28
C SER A 152 -16.58 -10.72 -7.00
N LEU A 153 -16.20 -11.11 -5.77
CA LEU A 153 -16.19 -12.51 -5.34
C LEU A 153 -17.61 -13.12 -5.35
N TYR A 154 -18.60 -12.37 -4.90
CA TYR A 154 -19.98 -12.82 -4.96
C TYR A 154 -20.53 -12.87 -6.38
N GLU A 155 -20.43 -11.78 -7.14
CA GLU A 155 -20.99 -11.70 -8.50
C GLU A 155 -20.38 -12.72 -9.48
N LYS A 156 -19.09 -12.99 -9.38
CA LYS A 156 -18.38 -13.85 -10.33
C LYS A 156 -18.18 -15.29 -9.87
N LEU A 157 -18.03 -15.50 -8.56
CA LEU A 157 -17.72 -16.82 -7.99
C LEU A 157 -18.85 -17.36 -7.10
N GLY A 158 -19.89 -16.58 -6.84
CA GLY A 158 -20.99 -16.97 -5.93
C GLY A 158 -20.54 -17.09 -4.47
N LYS A 159 -19.38 -16.53 -4.09
CA LYS A 159 -18.83 -16.62 -2.73
C LYS A 159 -19.40 -15.53 -1.85
N ARG A 160 -20.07 -15.90 -0.77
CA ARG A 160 -20.52 -14.95 0.24
C ARG A 160 -19.34 -14.45 1.04
N VAL A 161 -19.23 -13.14 1.19
CA VAL A 161 -18.08 -12.48 1.81
C VAL A 161 -18.47 -11.78 3.09
N GLN A 162 -17.69 -11.99 4.14
CA GLN A 162 -17.81 -11.21 5.36
C GLN A 162 -16.56 -10.35 5.53
N ILE A 163 -16.76 -9.02 5.61
CA ILE A 163 -15.71 -8.06 5.89
C ILE A 163 -15.63 -7.90 7.41
N CYS A 164 -14.50 -8.25 7.99
CA CYS A 164 -14.23 -8.21 9.42
C CYS A 164 -13.41 -6.98 9.78
N LEU A 165 -13.92 -6.20 10.71
CA LEU A 165 -13.29 -5.01 11.27
C LEU A 165 -12.73 -5.33 12.67
N PRO A 166 -11.69 -4.62 13.14
CA PRO A 166 -11.03 -4.96 14.39
C PRO A 166 -11.97 -4.82 15.61
N ASP A 167 -12.80 -3.80 15.63
CA ASP A 167 -13.66 -3.50 16.77
C ASP A 167 -15.06 -2.98 16.39
N GLY A 168 -15.94 -2.90 17.39
CA GLY A 168 -17.30 -2.43 17.18
C GLY A 168 -17.43 -0.92 16.95
N VAL A 169 -16.40 -0.12 17.19
CA VAL A 169 -16.42 1.32 16.88
C VAL A 169 -16.24 1.51 15.39
N GLU A 170 -15.25 0.85 14.82
CA GLU A 170 -15.03 0.85 13.38
C GLU A 170 -16.19 0.18 12.64
N PHE A 171 -16.73 -0.91 13.16
CA PHE A 171 -17.90 -1.56 12.58
C PHE A 171 -19.11 -0.60 12.49
N ARG A 172 -19.49 0.08 13.59
CA ARG A 172 -20.60 1.03 13.58
C ARG A 172 -20.37 2.19 12.63
N ARG A 173 -19.13 2.66 12.57
CA ARG A 173 -18.71 3.70 11.63
C ARG A 173 -18.87 3.23 10.17
N ALA A 174 -18.29 2.09 9.82
CA ALA A 174 -18.35 1.54 8.49
C ALA A 174 -19.81 1.25 8.06
N LYS A 175 -20.61 0.64 8.93
CA LYS A 175 -22.05 0.39 8.70
C LYS A 175 -22.81 1.66 8.37
N LYS A 176 -22.51 2.77 9.07
CA LYS A 176 -23.13 4.07 8.83
C LYS A 176 -22.64 4.74 7.55
N VAL A 177 -21.32 4.75 7.30
CA VAL A 177 -20.71 5.44 6.16
C VAL A 177 -21.06 4.71 4.84
N PHE A 178 -21.03 3.38 4.87
CA PHE A 178 -21.23 2.54 3.67
C PHE A 178 -22.62 1.88 3.59
N SER A 179 -23.61 2.38 4.34
CA SER A 179 -24.95 1.80 4.37
C SER A 179 -25.56 1.57 2.99
N ASN A 180 -25.49 2.57 2.10
CA ASN A 180 -25.99 2.46 0.74
C ASN A 180 -25.20 1.46 -0.10
N SER A 181 -23.87 1.45 0.04
CA SER A 181 -23.02 0.50 -0.69
C SER A 181 -23.30 -0.94 -0.26
N LEU A 182 -23.48 -1.17 1.03
CA LEU A 182 -23.83 -2.49 1.58
C LEU A 182 -25.19 -2.99 1.08
N MET A 183 -26.20 -2.10 1.01
CA MET A 183 -27.51 -2.45 0.44
C MET A 183 -27.42 -2.87 -1.03
N MET A 184 -26.42 -2.39 -1.76
CA MET A 184 -26.20 -2.69 -3.18
C MET A 184 -25.21 -3.87 -3.39
N SER A 185 -24.49 -4.28 -2.36
CA SER A 185 -23.48 -5.36 -2.41
C SER A 185 -24.11 -6.66 -1.90
N GLU A 186 -24.85 -7.32 -2.79
CA GLU A 186 -25.44 -8.62 -2.46
C GLU A 186 -24.35 -9.63 -2.08
N GLY A 187 -24.59 -10.45 -1.05
CA GLY A 187 -23.66 -11.46 -0.58
C GLY A 187 -22.44 -10.92 0.18
N VAL A 188 -22.41 -9.62 0.50
CA VAL A 188 -21.35 -9.01 1.30
C VAL A 188 -21.94 -8.47 2.61
N THR A 189 -21.35 -8.87 3.74
CA THR A 189 -21.75 -8.42 5.09
C THR A 189 -20.56 -7.83 5.84
N LEU A 190 -20.85 -7.01 6.86
CA LEU A 190 -19.83 -6.52 7.80
C LEU A 190 -19.95 -7.26 9.13
N ASN A 191 -18.81 -7.49 9.79
CA ASN A 191 -18.76 -8.00 11.15
C ASN A 191 -17.51 -7.48 11.89
N THR A 192 -17.35 -7.86 13.15
CA THR A 192 -16.13 -7.63 13.94
C THR A 192 -15.37 -8.93 14.15
N LEU A 193 -14.06 -8.85 14.44
CA LEU A 193 -13.24 -10.02 14.76
C LEU A 193 -13.69 -10.67 16.08
N ASP A 194 -14.16 -9.87 17.03
CA ASP A 194 -14.48 -10.32 18.40
C ASP A 194 -15.84 -11.02 18.53
N GLY A 195 -16.72 -10.95 17.53
CA GLY A 195 -18.10 -11.42 17.68
C GLY A 195 -18.76 -10.77 18.91
N LYS A 196 -19.24 -11.58 19.85
CA LYS A 196 -19.95 -11.13 21.08
C LYS A 196 -19.05 -10.60 22.21
N LYS A 197 -17.71 -10.54 22.06
CA LYS A 197 -16.79 -10.24 23.17
C LYS A 197 -16.53 -8.76 23.44
N GLN A 198 -17.39 -7.85 23.05
CA GLN A 198 -17.21 -6.40 23.26
C GLN A 198 -17.06 -5.94 24.72
N ASP A 199 -17.22 -6.82 25.71
CA ASP A 199 -17.14 -6.47 27.13
C ASP A 199 -15.77 -6.72 27.79
N ALA A 200 -14.81 -7.33 27.12
CA ALA A 200 -13.56 -7.77 27.73
C ALA A 200 -12.29 -7.05 27.24
N SER A 201 -12.38 -6.11 26.31
CA SER A 201 -11.25 -5.28 25.90
C SER A 201 -10.78 -4.36 27.05
N ILE A 202 -9.47 -4.18 27.17
CA ILE A 202 -8.85 -3.26 28.15
C ILE A 202 -9.48 -1.85 28.05
N THR A 203 -9.89 -1.44 26.84
CA THR A 203 -10.64 -0.19 26.61
C THR A 203 -12.04 -0.23 27.22
N GLY A 204 -12.74 -1.36 27.15
CA GLY A 204 -14.02 -1.58 27.82
C GLY A 204 -13.90 -1.60 29.35
N MET A 205 -12.76 -2.08 29.87
CA MET A 205 -12.46 -2.06 31.30
C MET A 205 -12.21 -0.64 31.82
N PHE A 206 -11.51 0.20 31.05
CA PHE A 206 -11.33 1.61 31.36
C PHE A 206 -12.65 2.41 31.26
N GLN A 207 -13.50 2.10 30.29
CA GLN A 207 -14.80 2.72 30.12
C GLN A 207 -15.79 2.33 31.25
N LYS A 208 -15.73 1.08 31.74
CA LYS A 208 -16.49 0.64 32.94
C LYS A 208 -16.00 1.30 34.23
N MET A 209 -14.71 1.61 34.36
CA MET A 209 -14.16 2.32 35.53
C MET A 209 -14.51 3.81 35.54
N SER A 210 -14.71 4.46 34.38
CA SER A 210 -15.10 5.87 34.30
C SER A 210 -16.61 6.09 34.33
N ALA A 211 -17.43 5.07 34.09
CA ALA A 211 -18.88 5.13 34.05
C ALA A 211 -19.53 4.71 35.39
N GLY A 212 -18.97 5.19 36.49
CA GLY A 212 -19.64 5.17 37.78
C GLY A 212 -20.78 6.20 37.83
N ARG A 213 -21.93 5.88 37.32
CA ARG A 213 -23.30 6.34 37.57
C ARG A 213 -24.10 6.50 36.27
N GLY A 214 -25.02 5.59 36.14
CA GLY A 214 -26.36 5.71 35.58
C GLY A 214 -26.57 6.63 34.40
N LEU A 215 -26.62 6.05 33.19
CA LEU A 215 -27.70 6.33 32.24
C LEU A 215 -27.89 5.09 31.37
N ARG A 216 -28.98 4.36 31.60
CA ARG A 216 -29.55 3.46 30.62
C ARG A 216 -30.00 4.31 29.43
N SER A 217 -29.21 4.42 28.40
CA SER A 217 -29.71 4.77 27.08
C SER A 217 -29.82 3.46 26.30
N GLY A 218 -31.02 2.92 26.32
CA GLY A 218 -31.43 1.91 25.41
C GLY A 218 -31.50 2.56 24.03
N SER A 219 -30.57 2.21 23.14
CA SER A 219 -30.78 2.33 21.71
C SER A 219 -30.93 0.91 21.17
N ALA A 220 -32.05 0.73 20.50
CA ALA A 220 -32.49 -0.49 19.86
C ALA A 220 -31.40 -1.09 18.99
N ASP A 221 -31.16 -2.37 19.19
CA ASP A 221 -30.92 -3.42 18.23
C ASP A 221 -30.02 -3.05 17.02
N ASP A 222 -28.74 -2.79 17.27
CA ASP A 222 -27.71 -3.17 16.32
C ASP A 222 -27.52 -4.68 16.49
N GLU A 223 -28.43 -5.47 15.90
CA GLU A 223 -28.25 -6.90 15.71
C GLU A 223 -26.97 -7.07 14.89
N MET A 224 -25.89 -7.38 15.59
CA MET A 224 -24.70 -7.95 14.95
C MET A 224 -25.15 -9.32 14.49
N ASP A 225 -25.21 -9.49 13.17
CA ASP A 225 -25.48 -10.78 12.55
C ASP A 225 -24.32 -11.72 12.96
N ASP A 226 -24.57 -12.61 13.92
CA ASP A 226 -23.63 -13.65 14.37
C ASP A 226 -23.35 -14.70 13.29
N ASP A 227 -23.66 -14.39 12.02
CA ASP A 227 -23.72 -15.32 10.92
C ASP A 227 -22.35 -15.51 10.23
N PHE A 228 -21.31 -15.80 11.08
CA PHE A 228 -20.04 -16.32 10.55
C PHE A 228 -20.24 -17.64 9.79
N GLU A 229 -21.33 -18.37 10.04
CA GLU A 229 -21.60 -19.66 9.43
C GLU A 229 -21.91 -19.55 7.93
N ASN A 230 -22.47 -18.42 7.51
CA ASN A 230 -22.90 -18.21 6.13
C ASN A 230 -21.82 -17.61 5.20
N ALA A 231 -20.68 -17.18 5.71
CA ALA A 231 -19.61 -16.66 4.88
C ALA A 231 -18.80 -17.79 4.25
N ASP A 232 -18.44 -17.61 2.98
CA ASP A 232 -17.53 -18.51 2.26
C ASP A 232 -16.08 -17.98 2.26
N VAL A 233 -15.90 -16.67 2.43
CA VAL A 233 -14.60 -15.97 2.45
C VAL A 233 -14.67 -14.83 3.46
N PHE A 234 -13.57 -14.61 4.18
CA PHE A 234 -13.40 -13.46 5.08
C PHE A 234 -12.41 -12.46 4.50
N ILE A 235 -12.74 -11.17 4.57
CA ILE A 235 -11.81 -10.07 4.28
C ILE A 235 -11.57 -9.28 5.57
N ILE A 236 -10.35 -9.25 6.05
CA ILE A 236 -9.97 -8.55 7.28
C ILE A 236 -9.26 -7.26 6.92
N VAL A 237 -9.73 -6.13 7.46
CA VAL A 237 -9.21 -4.78 7.19
C VAL A 237 -8.93 -4.01 8.46
N ASN A 238 -8.04 -3.02 8.37
CA ASN A 238 -7.77 -2.02 9.42
C ASN A 238 -7.22 -2.59 10.74
N VAL A 239 -6.54 -3.72 10.69
CA VAL A 239 -5.95 -4.35 11.89
C VAL A 239 -4.67 -3.63 12.29
N SER A 240 -4.53 -3.31 13.56
CA SER A 240 -3.28 -2.84 14.17
C SER A 240 -2.44 -4.01 14.70
N CYS A 241 -1.18 -3.73 15.04
CA CYS A 241 -0.29 -4.76 15.59
C CYS A 241 -0.83 -5.39 16.90
N GLY A 242 -1.53 -4.60 17.73
CA GLY A 242 -2.12 -5.08 18.98
C GLY A 242 -3.27 -6.07 18.80
N GLU A 243 -3.93 -6.04 17.64
CA GLU A 243 -5.09 -6.89 17.32
C GLU A 243 -4.72 -8.16 16.52
N LEU A 244 -3.45 -8.29 16.12
CA LEU A 244 -2.99 -9.50 15.41
C LEU A 244 -3.23 -10.81 16.17
N PRO A 245 -3.11 -10.88 17.51
CA PRO A 245 -3.47 -12.09 18.26
C PRO A 245 -4.96 -12.46 18.14
N ASP A 246 -5.85 -11.47 18.04
CA ASP A 246 -7.29 -11.70 17.85
C ASP A 246 -7.56 -12.23 16.44
N VAL A 247 -6.83 -11.73 15.42
CA VAL A 247 -6.86 -12.29 14.06
C VAL A 247 -6.38 -13.75 14.07
N GLU A 248 -5.28 -14.06 14.74
CA GLU A 248 -4.78 -15.42 14.86
C GLU A 248 -5.83 -16.33 15.52
N GLN A 249 -6.45 -15.87 16.60
CA GLN A 249 -7.51 -16.63 17.27
C GLN A 249 -8.72 -16.83 16.34
N PHE A 250 -9.16 -15.79 15.62
CA PHE A 250 -10.26 -15.86 14.66
C PHE A 250 -9.98 -16.92 13.59
N VAL A 251 -8.76 -16.91 13.01
CA VAL A 251 -8.35 -17.89 12.01
C VAL A 251 -8.41 -19.30 12.56
N LYS A 252 -7.96 -19.53 13.79
CA LYS A 252 -7.91 -20.86 14.41
C LYS A 252 -9.27 -21.40 14.86
N THR A 253 -10.18 -20.52 15.28
CA THR A 253 -11.42 -20.93 15.95
C THR A 253 -12.69 -20.67 15.15
N THR A 254 -12.74 -19.57 14.41
CA THR A 254 -13.98 -19.07 13.79
C THR A 254 -14.02 -19.28 12.29
N SER A 255 -12.89 -19.18 11.60
CA SER A 255 -12.85 -19.30 10.14
C SER A 255 -13.26 -20.68 9.63
N GLY A 256 -13.09 -21.73 10.44
CA GLY A 256 -13.39 -23.10 10.02
C GLY A 256 -12.56 -23.57 8.82
N GLY A 257 -11.38 -22.99 8.60
CA GLY A 257 -10.50 -23.28 7.47
C GLY A 257 -10.98 -22.69 6.13
N ARG A 258 -11.91 -21.76 6.18
CA ARG A 258 -12.33 -20.95 5.01
C ARG A 258 -11.26 -19.91 4.66
N PRO A 259 -11.21 -19.47 3.39
CA PRO A 259 -10.24 -18.47 2.95
C PRO A 259 -10.36 -17.15 3.71
N ILE A 260 -9.19 -16.55 3.99
CA ILE A 260 -9.03 -15.27 4.67
C ILE A 260 -8.13 -14.39 3.83
N ILE A 261 -8.55 -13.17 3.61
CA ILE A 261 -7.82 -12.14 2.87
C ILE A 261 -7.49 -11.01 3.84
N MET A 262 -6.22 -10.85 4.19
CA MET A 262 -5.71 -9.67 4.88
C MET A 262 -5.58 -8.55 3.85
N LEU A 263 -6.53 -7.63 3.82
CA LEU A 263 -6.59 -6.59 2.81
C LEU A 263 -6.04 -5.28 3.34
N ASN A 264 -4.96 -4.83 2.76
CA ASN A 264 -4.32 -3.53 2.99
C ASN A 264 -3.98 -3.24 4.46
N ASN A 265 -3.65 -4.29 5.22
CA ASN A 265 -3.26 -4.17 6.64
C ASN A 265 -1.79 -3.78 6.80
N GLN A 266 -1.03 -3.62 5.72
CA GLN A 266 0.39 -3.27 5.74
C GLN A 266 1.20 -4.23 6.65
N LEU A 267 1.11 -5.53 6.38
CA LEU A 267 1.70 -6.55 7.26
C LEU A 267 3.19 -6.33 7.53
N ASP A 268 3.96 -5.80 6.58
CA ASP A 268 5.36 -5.45 6.82
C ASP A 268 5.53 -4.37 7.91
N THR A 269 4.60 -3.42 7.99
CA THR A 269 4.61 -2.39 9.03
C THR A 269 4.25 -3.01 10.39
N LEU A 270 3.27 -3.91 10.40
CA LEU A 270 2.87 -4.62 11.61
C LEU A 270 3.99 -5.57 12.10
N ARG A 271 4.70 -6.25 11.18
CA ARG A 271 5.90 -7.06 11.50
C ARG A 271 6.98 -6.22 12.18
N ALA A 272 7.17 -4.97 11.76
CA ALA A 272 8.19 -4.10 12.35
C ALA A 272 7.96 -3.82 13.85
N ASP A 273 6.71 -3.82 14.29
CA ASP A 273 6.34 -3.55 15.68
C ASP A 273 6.42 -4.80 16.59
N LEU A 274 6.44 -6.02 16.00
CA LEU A 274 6.50 -7.25 16.76
C LEU A 274 7.79 -7.36 17.58
N GLY A 275 7.64 -7.79 18.82
CA GLY A 275 8.76 -7.93 19.77
C GLY A 275 9.17 -6.62 20.45
N LEU A 276 8.58 -5.49 20.11
CA LEU A 276 8.76 -4.24 20.84
C LEU A 276 7.95 -4.26 22.14
N PHE A 277 8.34 -3.41 23.09
CA PHE A 277 7.64 -3.30 24.37
C PHE A 277 6.15 -2.96 24.17
N SER A 278 5.27 -3.72 24.81
CA SER A 278 3.80 -3.62 24.70
C SER A 278 3.17 -4.13 23.39
N PHE A 279 3.94 -4.70 22.47
CA PHE A 279 3.43 -5.34 21.27
C PHE A 279 3.55 -6.86 21.34
N PRO A 280 2.83 -7.61 20.49
CA PRO A 280 2.95 -9.06 20.43
C PRO A 280 4.39 -9.53 20.13
N PRO A 281 4.75 -10.76 20.53
CA PRO A 281 6.10 -11.29 20.30
C PRO A 281 6.35 -11.59 18.82
N LYS A 282 7.63 -11.67 18.42
CA LYS A 282 8.05 -12.04 17.06
C LYS A 282 7.55 -13.42 16.63
N SER A 283 7.31 -14.34 17.58
CA SER A 283 6.75 -15.67 17.28
C SER A 283 5.42 -15.61 16.53
N LEU A 284 4.66 -14.52 16.68
CA LEU A 284 3.43 -14.33 15.92
C LEU A 284 3.68 -14.25 14.40
N HIS A 285 4.83 -13.71 14.00
CA HIS A 285 5.23 -13.78 12.60
C HIS A 285 5.60 -15.20 12.20
N TYR A 286 6.47 -15.88 12.96
CA TYR A 286 6.96 -17.21 12.58
C TYR A 286 5.85 -18.26 12.54
N ASP A 287 4.93 -18.20 13.51
CA ASP A 287 3.90 -19.22 13.71
C ASP A 287 2.59 -18.91 12.97
N PHE A 288 2.37 -17.68 12.49
CA PHE A 288 1.10 -17.26 11.93
C PHE A 288 1.24 -16.40 10.68
N LEU A 289 1.89 -15.21 10.75
CA LEU A 289 1.90 -14.29 9.60
C LEU A 289 2.72 -14.81 8.42
N SER A 290 3.65 -15.73 8.63
CA SER A 290 4.44 -16.37 7.59
C SER A 290 3.61 -17.25 6.64
N TYR A 291 2.40 -17.63 7.03
CA TYR A 291 1.48 -18.40 6.20
C TYR A 291 0.66 -17.57 5.21
N PHE A 292 0.64 -16.24 5.36
CA PHE A 292 -0.12 -15.38 4.44
C PHE A 292 0.63 -15.16 3.15
N LYS A 293 0.07 -15.67 2.04
CA LYS A 293 0.64 -15.52 0.71
C LYS A 293 0.23 -14.18 0.10
N PRO A 294 1.17 -13.29 -0.24
CA PRO A 294 0.87 -12.07 -0.96
C PRO A 294 0.44 -12.41 -2.40
N VAL A 295 -0.83 -12.24 -2.70
CA VAL A 295 -1.39 -12.55 -4.03
C VAL A 295 -1.51 -11.32 -4.92
N PHE A 296 -1.75 -10.15 -4.33
CA PHE A 296 -1.58 -8.87 -4.99
C PHE A 296 -0.85 -7.94 -4.03
N TYR A 297 0.31 -7.50 -4.43
CA TYR A 297 1.17 -6.69 -3.57
C TYR A 297 1.78 -5.54 -4.37
N LEU A 298 1.48 -4.31 -3.99
CA LEU A 298 2.04 -3.12 -4.62
C LEU A 298 2.50 -2.13 -3.56
N ARG A 299 3.76 -2.24 -3.16
CA ARG A 299 4.32 -1.38 -2.12
C ARG A 299 5.35 -0.41 -2.69
N SER A 300 4.99 0.87 -2.67
CA SER A 300 5.86 1.95 -3.15
C SER A 300 7.12 2.06 -2.29
N ARG A 301 8.24 2.36 -2.95
CA ARG A 301 9.55 2.59 -2.34
C ARG A 301 10.12 3.90 -2.87
N ALA A 302 10.67 4.72 -1.97
CA ALA A 302 11.33 5.97 -2.33
C ALA A 302 12.68 6.07 -1.61
N TYR A 303 13.70 6.40 -2.36
CA TYR A 303 15.07 6.45 -1.89
C TYR A 303 15.77 7.71 -2.36
N SER A 304 16.86 8.06 -1.66
CA SER A 304 17.78 9.13 -2.05
C SER A 304 19.19 8.59 -2.03
N ARG A 305 20.00 8.98 -3.02
CA ARG A 305 21.41 8.65 -3.08
C ARG A 305 22.26 9.90 -3.23
N SER A 306 23.24 10.05 -2.35
CA SER A 306 24.27 11.08 -2.49
C SER A 306 25.31 10.64 -3.50
N ILE A 307 25.67 11.54 -4.43
CA ILE A 307 26.69 11.36 -5.45
C ILE A 307 27.69 12.52 -5.40
N THR A 308 28.88 12.32 -5.94
CA THR A 308 29.99 13.32 -5.86
C THR A 308 29.89 14.45 -6.85
N VAL A 309 29.03 14.32 -7.85
CA VAL A 309 28.81 15.32 -8.91
C VAL A 309 27.42 15.94 -8.79
N SER A 310 27.24 17.12 -9.36
CA SER A 310 25.90 17.75 -9.43
C SER A 310 24.92 16.80 -10.16
N PRO A 311 23.69 16.59 -9.62
CA PRO A 311 22.98 17.35 -8.57
C PRO A 311 23.29 16.95 -7.12
N PHE A 312 24.35 16.22 -6.81
CA PHE A 312 24.80 15.74 -5.51
C PHE A 312 23.85 14.79 -4.77
N VAL A 313 22.55 14.86 -5.01
CA VAL A 313 21.53 13.94 -4.50
C VAL A 313 20.61 13.54 -5.64
N VAL A 314 20.46 12.24 -5.84
CA VAL A 314 19.51 11.68 -6.80
C VAL A 314 18.39 11.01 -6.00
N ASN A 315 17.17 11.49 -6.22
CA ASN A 315 15.96 10.85 -5.69
C ASN A 315 15.39 9.89 -6.74
N TYR A 316 15.04 8.70 -6.32
CA TYR A 316 14.42 7.70 -7.18
C TYR A 316 13.34 6.95 -6.43
N SER A 317 12.39 6.44 -7.15
CA SER A 317 11.27 5.70 -6.57
C SER A 317 10.84 4.56 -7.47
N GLY A 318 10.16 3.61 -6.88
CA GLY A 318 9.64 2.44 -7.55
C GLY A 318 8.70 1.69 -6.64
N ALA A 319 8.56 0.39 -6.85
CA ALA A 319 7.75 -0.49 -6.03
C ALA A 319 8.29 -1.92 -6.04
N VAL A 320 8.00 -2.67 -5.00
CA VAL A 320 7.95 -4.12 -5.04
C VAL A 320 6.52 -4.50 -5.42
N PHE A 321 6.38 -5.34 -6.43
CA PHE A 321 5.10 -5.68 -7.03
C PHE A 321 4.95 -7.19 -7.20
N ARG A 322 3.76 -7.67 -6.97
CA ARG A 322 3.33 -9.03 -7.30
C ARG A 322 1.89 -9.04 -7.74
N GLU A 323 1.60 -9.83 -8.74
CA GLU A 323 0.26 -10.18 -9.21
C GLU A 323 0.22 -11.69 -9.41
N TYR A 324 -0.25 -12.41 -8.40
CA TYR A 324 -0.29 -13.88 -8.41
C TYR A 324 -1.04 -14.43 -9.64
N PRO A 325 -0.56 -15.51 -10.26
CA PRO A 325 0.59 -16.35 -9.90
C PRO A 325 1.94 -15.93 -10.55
N ALA A 326 2.04 -14.70 -11.05
CA ALA A 326 3.28 -14.17 -11.60
C ALA A 326 4.37 -14.02 -10.53
N PRO A 327 5.67 -13.95 -10.92
CA PRO A 327 6.79 -13.78 -10.02
C PRO A 327 6.75 -12.42 -9.31
N TRP A 328 7.58 -12.27 -8.29
CA TRP A 328 7.86 -10.99 -7.68
C TRP A 328 8.63 -10.09 -8.63
N GLN A 329 8.32 -8.82 -8.62
CA GLN A 329 8.93 -7.83 -9.50
C GLN A 329 9.44 -6.63 -8.72
N VAL A 330 10.63 -6.16 -9.07
CA VAL A 330 11.09 -4.82 -8.70
C VAL A 330 10.76 -3.88 -9.85
N MET A 331 10.03 -2.83 -9.55
CA MET A 331 9.57 -1.85 -10.53
C MET A 331 10.19 -0.49 -10.26
N ILE A 332 10.65 0.20 -11.30
CA ILE A 332 11.10 1.58 -11.21
C ILE A 332 10.01 2.53 -11.72
N LYS A 333 9.79 3.63 -10.98
CA LYS A 333 8.83 4.65 -11.39
C LYS A 333 9.47 5.60 -12.40
N GLN A 334 8.90 5.64 -13.58
CA GLN A 334 9.30 6.55 -14.66
C GLN A 334 8.75 7.97 -14.44
N SER A 335 9.26 8.93 -15.18
CA SER A 335 8.84 10.35 -15.08
C SER A 335 7.36 10.58 -15.44
N ASN A 336 6.77 9.71 -16.26
CA ASN A 336 5.34 9.72 -16.61
C ASN A 336 4.46 9.01 -15.55
N GLY A 337 5.05 8.51 -14.45
CA GLY A 337 4.33 7.82 -13.39
C GLY A 337 4.16 6.31 -13.59
N VAL A 338 4.51 5.77 -14.75
CA VAL A 338 4.46 4.34 -15.05
C VAL A 338 5.52 3.60 -14.23
N LEU A 339 5.16 2.47 -13.67
CA LEU A 339 6.09 1.53 -13.06
C LEU A 339 6.58 0.58 -14.14
N ALA A 340 7.89 0.46 -14.34
CA ALA A 340 8.53 -0.44 -15.31
C ALA A 340 9.31 -1.53 -14.58
N CYS A 341 9.10 -2.78 -14.92
CA CYS A 341 9.80 -3.92 -14.34
C CYS A 341 11.30 -3.88 -14.71
N ILE A 342 12.15 -4.05 -13.71
CA ILE A 342 13.61 -4.08 -13.87
C ILE A 342 14.24 -5.39 -13.40
N ALA A 343 13.57 -6.11 -12.50
CA ALA A 343 13.97 -7.43 -12.04
C ALA A 343 12.76 -8.29 -11.70
N GLU A 344 12.89 -9.61 -11.85
CA GLU A 344 11.88 -10.61 -11.50
C GLU A 344 12.56 -11.77 -10.79
N ASP A 345 11.87 -12.31 -9.77
CA ASP A 345 12.29 -13.51 -9.04
C ASP A 345 11.06 -14.28 -8.55
N GLU A 346 11.19 -15.60 -8.39
CA GLU A 346 10.16 -16.43 -7.77
C GLU A 346 9.98 -16.08 -6.30
N ASP A 347 11.08 -15.72 -5.63
CA ASP A 347 11.11 -15.33 -4.24
C ASP A 347 11.00 -13.80 -4.09
N ARG A 348 10.42 -13.39 -2.97
CA ARG A 348 10.24 -11.99 -2.61
C ARG A 348 11.58 -11.30 -2.41
N PHE A 349 11.79 -10.20 -3.12
CA PHE A 349 12.93 -9.32 -2.90
C PHE A 349 12.92 -8.73 -1.49
N THR A 350 14.03 -8.84 -0.78
CA THR A 350 14.28 -8.10 0.46
C THR A 350 14.37 -6.60 0.19
N LEU A 351 14.28 -5.79 1.24
CA LEU A 351 14.46 -4.34 1.11
C LEU A 351 15.82 -3.97 0.51
N GLY A 352 16.86 -4.73 0.86
CA GLY A 352 18.21 -4.54 0.34
C GLY A 352 18.32 -4.84 -1.14
N GLU A 353 17.82 -5.99 -1.54
CA GLU A 353 17.84 -6.45 -2.94
C GLU A 353 17.03 -5.51 -3.84
N ALA A 354 15.79 -5.19 -3.47
CA ALA A 354 14.95 -4.28 -4.24
C ALA A 354 15.62 -2.91 -4.44
N LYS A 355 16.31 -2.39 -3.41
CA LYS A 355 17.07 -1.15 -3.50
C LYS A 355 18.27 -1.27 -4.43
N GLU A 356 19.01 -2.37 -4.35
CA GLU A 356 20.21 -2.60 -5.18
C GLU A 356 19.80 -2.76 -6.65
N GLU A 357 18.74 -3.50 -6.96
CA GLU A 357 18.21 -3.62 -8.32
C GLU A 357 17.86 -2.24 -8.92
N MET A 358 17.20 -1.38 -8.14
CA MET A 358 16.91 -0.01 -8.58
C MET A 358 18.19 0.80 -8.84
N LEU A 359 19.23 0.64 -8.00
CA LEU A 359 20.50 1.32 -8.19
C LEU A 359 21.24 0.83 -9.43
N ILE A 360 21.22 -0.48 -9.69
CA ILE A 360 21.82 -1.09 -10.89
C ILE A 360 21.11 -0.55 -12.15
N ALA A 361 19.77 -0.56 -12.16
CA ALA A 361 18.99 -0.08 -13.29
C ALA A 361 19.23 1.41 -13.61
N LEU A 362 19.55 2.21 -12.59
CA LEU A 362 19.86 3.64 -12.74
C LEU A 362 21.35 3.92 -13.02
N GLY A 363 22.21 2.90 -13.05
CA GLY A 363 23.65 3.09 -13.16
C GLY A 363 24.29 3.81 -11.95
N LEU A 364 23.66 3.70 -10.78
CA LEU A 364 24.07 4.35 -9.54
C LEU A 364 24.66 3.37 -8.53
N SER A 365 24.78 2.08 -8.86
CA SER A 365 25.44 1.10 -7.99
C SER A 365 26.92 1.43 -7.79
N ASP A 366 27.46 1.16 -6.60
CA ASP A 366 28.89 1.34 -6.34
C ASP A 366 29.69 0.23 -7.04
N PRO A 367 30.82 0.55 -7.69
CA PRO A 367 31.70 -0.48 -8.26
C PRO A 367 32.14 -1.49 -7.20
N GLU A 368 32.26 -2.75 -7.58
CA GLU A 368 32.76 -3.79 -6.69
C GLU A 368 34.17 -3.44 -6.20
N GLY A 369 34.39 -3.66 -4.89
CA GLY A 369 35.65 -3.34 -4.24
C GLY A 369 35.88 -1.85 -3.97
N SER A 370 34.92 -0.97 -4.25
CA SER A 370 35.05 0.45 -3.91
C SER A 370 34.94 0.66 -2.39
N PHE A 371 35.72 1.63 -1.88
CA PHE A 371 35.63 2.04 -0.47
C PHE A 371 34.21 2.45 -0.07
N MET A 372 33.46 3.06 -1.01
CA MET A 372 32.06 3.47 -0.78
C MET A 372 31.14 2.26 -0.61
N LYS A 373 31.34 1.18 -1.37
CA LYS A 373 30.57 -0.07 -1.20
C LYS A 373 30.85 -0.67 0.18
N THR A 374 32.13 -0.75 0.57
CA THR A 374 32.53 -1.26 1.89
C THR A 374 32.01 -0.39 3.03
N ALA A 375 32.04 0.94 2.90
CA ALA A 375 31.52 1.85 3.92
C ALA A 375 30.00 1.75 4.09
N ARG A 376 29.28 1.40 3.03
CA ARG A 376 27.80 1.25 3.03
C ARG A 376 27.35 -0.16 3.38
N SER A 377 28.17 -1.18 3.17
CA SER A 377 27.83 -2.58 3.50
C SER A 377 27.65 -2.82 5.01
N GLY A 378 28.16 -1.92 5.86
CA GLY A 378 27.91 -1.96 7.30
C GLY A 378 26.56 -1.35 7.74
N LEU A 379 25.76 -0.81 6.81
CA LEU A 379 24.43 -0.32 7.12
C LEU A 379 23.42 -1.46 6.98
N VAL A 380 22.69 -1.74 8.05
CA VAL A 380 21.58 -2.70 8.02
C VAL A 380 20.54 -2.16 7.05
N VAL A 381 20.23 -2.92 6.01
CA VAL A 381 19.28 -2.56 4.95
C VAL A 381 18.03 -3.41 5.04
N ASN A 382 18.17 -4.66 5.50
CA ASN A 382 17.09 -5.60 5.67
C ASN A 382 16.41 -5.45 7.03
N THR A 383 15.21 -5.95 7.11
CA THR A 383 14.42 -6.00 8.35
C THR A 383 14.67 -7.33 9.06
N TRP A 384 14.36 -7.38 10.36
CA TRP A 384 14.61 -8.59 11.17
C TRP A 384 13.83 -9.82 10.63
N TRP A 385 12.65 -9.65 10.07
CA TRP A 385 11.86 -10.76 9.51
C TRP A 385 12.33 -11.21 8.13
N GLU A 386 13.13 -10.41 7.44
CA GLU A 386 13.81 -10.83 6.21
C GLU A 386 15.07 -11.67 6.53
N GLU A 387 15.68 -11.48 7.71
CA GLU A 387 16.93 -12.12 8.14
C GLU A 387 16.72 -13.39 9.00
N GLU A 388 15.59 -13.49 9.72
CA GLU A 388 15.31 -14.56 10.70
C GLU A 388 14.40 -15.66 10.08
N ASP A 389 14.71 -16.14 8.88
CA ASP A 389 13.94 -17.13 8.12
C ASP A 389 13.91 -18.54 8.75
N ASP A 390 15.00 -18.95 9.38
CA ASP A 390 15.11 -20.26 10.06
C ASP A 390 14.04 -20.51 11.15
N ALA A 391 13.46 -19.44 11.70
CA ALA A 391 12.44 -19.52 12.73
C ALA A 391 11.02 -19.68 12.16
N GLU A 392 10.81 -19.38 10.90
CA GLU A 392 9.49 -19.39 10.25
C GLU A 392 8.96 -20.80 10.08
N LYS A 393 7.63 -20.95 10.19
CA LYS A 393 6.94 -22.22 9.96
C LYS A 393 6.42 -22.37 8.54
N SER A 394 6.45 -21.32 7.75
CA SER A 394 6.02 -21.27 6.36
C SER A 394 6.82 -20.21 5.62
N ASP A 395 7.06 -20.45 4.36
CA ASP A 395 7.66 -19.53 3.39
C ASP A 395 6.62 -18.87 2.46
N ALA A 396 5.33 -19.12 2.68
CA ALA A 396 4.26 -18.67 1.80
C ALA A 396 4.25 -17.15 1.55
N TRP A 397 4.71 -16.35 2.50
CA TRP A 397 4.78 -14.91 2.34
C TRP A 397 5.97 -14.44 1.47
N ARG A 398 6.92 -15.35 1.21
CA ARG A 398 8.08 -15.11 0.35
C ARG A 398 7.83 -15.57 -1.09
N THR A 399 7.11 -16.70 -1.26
CA THR A 399 6.88 -17.40 -2.55
C THR A 399 5.55 -17.06 -3.21
#